data_cb9660c7cf099d433cba14638d4cf6b1
#
_entry.id   cb9660c7cf099d433cba14638d4cf6b1
#
_cell.length_a   1.000
_cell.length_b   1.000
_cell.length_c   1.000
_cell.angle_alpha   90.00
_cell.angle_beta   90.00
_cell.angle_gamma   90.00
#
_symmetry.space_group_name_H-M   'P 1'
#
loop_
_entity.id
_entity.type
_entity.pdbx_description
1 polymer ?
#
loop_
_entity_poly.entity_id
_entity_poly.type
_entity_poly.pdbx_seq_one_letter_code
_entity_poly.pdbx_strand_id
1 'polypeptide(L)'
;MSEQKNYIRTTDENGSINISEDVIAAIVAAAATEVNGVYGLYYSAHKEATMKISRKEISKSVKLEIDGDDIGVSVYILLSKSHSANEVGVDVQKAVISAVEDAAGVRVREVNVHICGVVLKSKPQPAVEK
;
A
#
# COMPACT_ATOMS: atom_id res chain seq x y z
N MET A 1 15.24 17.62 16.60
CA MET A 1 14.16 17.81 16.07
C MET A 1 13.24 16.72 16.22
N SER A 2 12.18 16.93 16.46
CA SER A 2 11.35 15.91 16.68
C SER A 2 10.71 15.51 15.46
N GLU A 3 10.40 14.26 15.37
CA GLU A 3 9.74 13.82 14.34
C GLU A 3 8.34 14.14 14.50
N GLN A 4 7.71 14.70 13.55
CA GLN A 4 6.37 14.96 13.61
C GLN A 4 5.69 13.94 12.85
N LYS A 5 4.96 13.05 13.49
CA LYS A 5 4.22 12.06 12.79
C LYS A 5 2.95 12.69 12.34
N ASN A 6 2.56 12.38 11.14
CA ASN A 6 1.30 12.87 10.62
C ASN A 6 0.20 11.90 11.00
N TYR A 7 -0.91 12.46 11.40
CA TYR A 7 -2.06 11.67 11.77
C TYR A 7 -3.27 12.19 11.06
N ILE A 8 -4.21 11.32 10.78
CA ILE A 8 -5.50 11.73 10.30
C ILE A 8 -6.42 11.65 11.51
N ARG A 9 -7.07 12.74 11.81
CA ARG A 9 -7.89 12.81 13.01
C ARG A 9 -9.35 12.97 12.68
N THR A 10 -10.18 12.17 13.32
CA THR A 10 -11.61 12.29 13.23
C THR A 10 -12.12 12.60 14.62
N THR A 11 -12.95 13.62 14.74
CA THR A 11 -13.48 14.04 16.03
C THR A 11 -14.97 13.95 16.02
N ASP A 12 -15.55 13.41 17.08
CA ASP A 12 -16.98 13.39 17.22
C ASP A 12 -17.30 13.61 18.70
N GLU A 13 -18.56 13.39 19.08
CA GLU A 13 -18.96 13.72 20.43
C GLU A 13 -18.33 12.81 21.46
N ASN A 14 -17.78 11.68 21.06
CA ASN A 14 -17.14 10.79 22.00
C ASN A 14 -15.64 11.02 22.14
N GLY A 15 -15.09 11.94 21.37
CA GLY A 15 -13.66 12.20 21.43
C GLY A 15 -13.07 12.21 20.04
N SER A 16 -11.82 11.80 19.94
CA SER A 16 -11.15 11.80 18.66
C SER A 16 -10.50 10.47 18.39
N ILE A 17 -10.39 10.14 17.09
CA ILE A 17 -9.66 8.98 16.64
C ILE A 17 -8.53 9.49 15.80
N ASN A 18 -7.33 9.10 16.14
CA ASN A 18 -6.14 9.56 15.42
C ASN A 18 -5.45 8.36 14.80
N ILE A 19 -5.33 8.37 13.48
CA ILE A 19 -4.74 7.25 12.77
C ILE A 19 -3.41 7.71 12.20
N SER A 20 -2.35 7.02 12.56
CA SER A 20 -1.02 7.45 12.14
C SER A 20 -0.77 7.13 10.68
N GLU A 21 0.15 7.86 10.11
CA GLU A 21 0.56 7.65 8.74
C GLU A 21 1.07 6.23 8.54
N ASP A 22 1.77 5.68 9.51
CA ASP A 22 2.29 4.33 9.40
C ASP A 22 1.18 3.30 9.26
N VAL A 23 0.07 3.50 9.95
CA VAL A 23 -1.05 2.58 9.86
C VAL A 23 -1.65 2.62 8.46
N ILE A 24 -1.79 3.82 7.91
CA ILE A 24 -2.37 3.94 6.58
C ILE A 24 -1.42 3.35 5.55
N ALA A 25 -0.13 3.57 5.71
CA ALA A 25 0.83 3.00 4.77
C ALA A 25 0.79 1.46 4.80
N ALA A 26 0.59 0.88 5.98
CA ALA A 26 0.49 -0.57 6.08
C ALA A 26 -0.77 -1.08 5.39
N ILE A 27 -1.87 -0.35 5.49
CA ILE A 27 -3.10 -0.73 4.80
C ILE A 27 -2.88 -0.67 3.29
N VAL A 28 -2.21 0.36 2.81
CA VAL A 28 -1.93 0.50 1.39
C VAL A 28 -1.05 -0.66 0.90
N ALA A 29 -0.01 -0.97 1.67
CA ALA A 29 0.90 -2.03 1.27
C ALA A 29 0.18 -3.37 1.19
N ALA A 30 -0.67 -3.66 2.17
CA ALA A 30 -1.40 -4.91 2.18
C ALA A 30 -2.35 -4.99 0.99
N ALA A 31 -3.07 -3.91 0.74
CA ALA A 31 -4.04 -3.91 -0.36
C ALA A 31 -3.34 -4.07 -1.71
N ALA A 32 -2.24 -3.37 -1.89
CA ALA A 32 -1.55 -3.41 -3.18
C ALA A 32 -0.94 -4.78 -3.45
N THR A 33 -0.37 -5.40 -2.42
CA THR A 33 0.31 -6.66 -2.64
C THR A 33 -0.63 -7.83 -2.80
N GLU A 34 -1.91 -7.64 -2.48
CA GLU A 34 -2.88 -8.70 -2.70
C GLU A 34 -3.47 -8.68 -4.09
N VAL A 35 -3.19 -7.67 -4.87
CA VAL A 35 -3.74 -7.58 -6.22
C VAL A 35 -3.05 -8.60 -7.11
N ASN A 36 -3.85 -9.32 -7.91
CA ASN A 36 -3.29 -10.28 -8.82
C ASN A 36 -2.45 -9.57 -9.85
N GLY A 37 -1.24 -10.00 -10.05
CA GLY A 37 -0.30 -9.36 -10.97
C GLY A 37 0.76 -8.53 -10.28
N VAL A 38 0.60 -8.25 -8.99
CA VAL A 38 1.61 -7.53 -8.24
C VAL A 38 2.54 -8.55 -7.62
N TYR A 39 3.81 -8.50 -7.98
CA TYR A 39 4.79 -9.40 -7.40
C TYR A 39 5.08 -9.03 -5.95
N GLY A 40 5.17 -7.74 -5.68
CA GLY A 40 5.42 -7.25 -4.34
C GLY A 40 5.75 -5.78 -4.39
N LEU A 41 6.11 -5.24 -3.24
CA LEU A 41 6.55 -3.86 -3.15
C LEU A 41 7.97 -3.77 -3.69
N TYR A 42 8.27 -2.65 -4.34
CA TYR A 42 9.55 -2.49 -4.99
C TYR A 42 10.72 -2.61 -4.01
N TYR A 43 10.60 -1.97 -2.84
CA TYR A 43 11.71 -1.92 -1.90
C TYR A 43 11.79 -3.15 -1.00
N SER A 44 10.93 -4.15 -1.19
CA SER A 44 11.07 -5.40 -0.46
C SER A 44 11.18 -6.58 -1.40
N ALA A 45 11.56 -6.33 -2.65
CA ALA A 45 11.59 -7.39 -3.65
C ALA A 45 12.62 -8.47 -3.35
N HIS A 46 13.66 -8.13 -2.60
CA HIS A 46 14.70 -9.10 -2.32
C HIS A 46 14.32 -10.07 -1.20
N LYS A 47 13.19 -9.84 -0.57
CA LYS A 47 12.81 -10.72 0.52
C LYS A 47 12.02 -11.89 0.04
N GLU A 48 12.10 -12.97 0.79
CA GLU A 48 11.30 -14.12 0.46
C GLU A 48 9.86 -13.85 0.83
N ALA A 49 8.95 -14.56 0.16
CA ALA A 49 7.54 -14.30 0.37
C ALA A 49 7.10 -14.51 1.81
N THR A 50 7.78 -15.41 2.53
CA THR A 50 7.36 -15.69 3.89
C THR A 50 7.90 -14.69 4.89
N MET A 51 8.79 -13.79 4.48
CA MET A 51 9.35 -12.84 5.42
C MET A 51 8.44 -11.65 5.56
N LYS A 52 8.37 -11.16 6.78
CA LYS A 52 7.57 -9.99 7.01
C LYS A 52 8.19 -8.78 6.36
N ILE A 53 7.34 -7.90 5.87
CA ILE A 53 7.80 -6.65 5.31
C ILE A 53 7.93 -5.66 6.45
N SER A 54 9.10 -5.11 6.63
CA SER A 54 9.35 -4.21 7.74
C SER A 54 8.70 -2.86 7.50
N ARG A 55 8.51 -2.13 8.59
CA ARG A 55 7.97 -0.79 8.50
C ARG A 55 8.83 0.10 7.61
N LYS A 56 10.13 -0.09 7.66
CA LYS A 56 11.03 0.70 6.85
C LYS A 56 10.82 0.44 5.38
N GLU A 57 10.60 -0.82 5.01
CA GLU A 57 10.38 -1.15 3.62
C GLU A 57 9.06 -0.62 3.12
N ILE A 58 8.04 -0.65 3.98
CA ILE A 58 6.77 -0.08 3.61
C ILE A 58 6.93 1.43 3.41
N SER A 59 7.65 2.09 4.30
CA SER A 59 7.77 3.54 4.18
C SER A 59 8.53 3.96 2.94
N LYS A 60 9.40 3.08 2.42
CA LYS A 60 10.10 3.40 1.19
C LYS A 60 9.22 3.15 -0.04
N SER A 61 8.31 2.18 0.05
CA SER A 61 7.49 1.81 -1.10
C SER A 61 6.14 2.51 -1.13
N VAL A 62 5.71 3.09 -0.02
CA VAL A 62 4.42 3.77 0.05
C VAL A 62 4.64 5.16 0.57
N LYS A 63 4.22 6.17 -0.20
CA LYS A 63 4.35 7.56 0.21
C LYS A 63 2.96 8.15 0.30
N LEU A 64 2.74 8.89 1.36
CA LEU A 64 1.44 9.49 1.60
C LEU A 64 1.57 11.00 1.65
N GLU A 65 0.55 11.67 1.13
CA GLU A 65 0.51 13.11 1.22
C GLU A 65 -0.82 13.46 1.85
N ILE A 66 -0.79 13.88 3.09
CA ILE A 66 -1.99 14.14 3.84
C ILE A 66 -2.35 15.61 3.69
N ASP A 67 -3.59 15.86 3.30
CA ASP A 67 -4.02 17.23 3.09
C ASP A 67 -5.41 17.35 3.70
N GLY A 68 -5.47 17.83 4.92
CA GLY A 68 -6.73 17.95 5.61
C GLY A 68 -7.38 16.60 5.80
N ASP A 69 -8.55 16.42 5.20
CA ASP A 69 -9.30 15.21 5.37
C ASP A 69 -9.02 14.17 4.34
N ASP A 70 -8.18 14.46 3.35
CA ASP A 70 -7.96 13.45 2.33
C ASP A 70 -6.48 13.22 2.14
N ILE A 71 -6.17 12.15 1.42
CA ILE A 71 -4.79 11.79 1.23
C ILE A 71 -4.54 11.43 -0.22
N GLY A 72 -3.32 11.67 -0.64
CA GLY A 72 -2.80 11.15 -1.89
C GLY A 72 -1.85 10.03 -1.57
N VAL A 73 -1.84 9.01 -2.41
CA VAL A 73 -1.02 7.83 -2.17
C VAL A 73 -0.14 7.59 -3.38
N SER A 74 1.12 7.26 -3.13
CA SER A 74 2.00 6.76 -4.18
C SER A 74 2.53 5.43 -3.71
N VAL A 75 2.46 4.41 -4.56
CA VAL A 75 2.95 3.09 -4.19
C VAL A 75 3.83 2.56 -5.30
N TYR A 76 4.94 1.96 -4.93
CA TYR A 76 5.96 1.47 -5.85
C TYR A 76 5.96 -0.04 -5.79
N ILE A 77 5.66 -0.67 -6.93
CA ILE A 77 5.47 -2.11 -6.98
C ILE A 77 6.26 -2.74 -8.12
N LEU A 78 6.35 -4.04 -8.06
CA LEU A 78 6.90 -4.84 -9.14
C LEU A 78 5.78 -5.66 -9.74
N LEU A 79 5.82 -5.81 -11.06
CA LEU A 79 4.79 -6.51 -11.79
C LEU A 79 5.20 -7.98 -11.94
N SER A 80 4.26 -8.88 -11.83
CA SER A 80 4.52 -10.27 -12.14
C SER A 80 4.45 -10.46 -13.65
N LYS A 81 5.23 -11.40 -14.16
CA LYS A 81 5.27 -11.61 -15.58
C LYS A 81 3.90 -12.01 -16.10
N SER A 82 3.66 -11.75 -17.34
CA SER A 82 2.43 -12.15 -18.03
C SER A 82 1.21 -11.39 -17.59
N HIS A 83 1.40 -10.23 -16.99
CA HIS A 83 0.27 -9.39 -16.61
C HIS A 83 0.41 -8.02 -17.28
N SER A 84 -0.72 -7.42 -17.56
CA SER A 84 -0.73 -6.10 -18.18
C SER A 84 -0.48 -5.05 -17.12
N ALA A 85 0.56 -4.24 -17.31
CA ALA A 85 0.88 -3.20 -16.34
C ALA A 85 -0.28 -2.25 -16.14
N ASN A 86 -0.95 -1.90 -17.22
CA ASN A 86 -2.05 -0.95 -17.13
C ASN A 86 -3.21 -1.52 -16.33
N GLU A 87 -3.55 -2.77 -16.57
CA GLU A 87 -4.66 -3.37 -15.84
C GLU A 87 -4.32 -3.56 -14.38
N VAL A 88 -3.09 -3.98 -14.11
CA VAL A 88 -2.67 -4.16 -12.73
C VAL A 88 -2.68 -2.81 -12.01
N GLY A 89 -2.22 -1.77 -12.69
CA GLY A 89 -2.23 -0.44 -12.09
C GLY A 89 -3.63 0.00 -11.70
N VAL A 90 -4.60 -0.23 -12.58
CA VAL A 90 -5.99 0.14 -12.28
C VAL A 90 -6.51 -0.67 -11.11
N ASP A 91 -6.19 -1.97 -11.08
CA ASP A 91 -6.65 -2.80 -9.98
C ASP A 91 -6.04 -2.38 -8.67
N VAL A 92 -4.77 -1.96 -8.68
CA VAL A 92 -4.13 -1.47 -7.47
C VAL A 92 -4.81 -0.19 -7.00
N GLN A 93 -5.12 0.71 -7.92
CA GLN A 93 -5.80 1.95 -7.54
C GLN A 93 -7.11 1.65 -6.83
N LYS A 94 -7.89 0.75 -7.40
CA LYS A 94 -9.18 0.43 -6.81
C LYS A 94 -9.03 -0.27 -5.47
N ALA A 95 -8.09 -1.19 -5.37
CA ALA A 95 -7.90 -1.91 -4.12
C ALA A 95 -7.45 -0.99 -3.00
N VAL A 96 -6.53 -0.07 -3.31
CA VAL A 96 -6.02 0.84 -2.30
C VAL A 96 -7.11 1.81 -1.84
N ILE A 97 -7.85 2.36 -2.79
CA ILE A 97 -8.92 3.31 -2.42
C ILE A 97 -9.93 2.62 -1.52
N SER A 98 -10.36 1.43 -1.90
CA SER A 98 -11.35 0.72 -1.14
C SER A 98 -10.84 0.37 0.26
N ALA A 99 -9.62 -0.13 0.33
CA ALA A 99 -9.08 -0.56 1.61
C ALA A 99 -8.88 0.60 2.58
N VAL A 100 -8.34 1.71 2.08
CA VAL A 100 -8.07 2.84 2.95
C VAL A 100 -9.36 3.49 3.39
N GLU A 101 -10.29 3.67 2.46
CA GLU A 101 -11.53 4.33 2.83
C GLU A 101 -12.35 3.48 3.79
N ASP A 102 -12.35 2.17 3.60
CA ASP A 102 -13.08 1.30 4.50
C ASP A 102 -12.42 1.19 5.86
N ALA A 103 -11.12 1.06 5.89
CA ALA A 103 -10.44 0.83 7.15
C ALA A 103 -10.22 2.11 7.95
N ALA A 104 -9.89 3.19 7.29
CA ALA A 104 -9.53 4.41 7.98
C ALA A 104 -10.60 5.49 7.92
N GLY A 105 -11.56 5.32 7.03
CA GLY A 105 -12.62 6.32 6.91
C GLY A 105 -12.17 7.63 6.33
N VAL A 106 -11.04 7.64 5.63
CA VAL A 106 -10.54 8.86 5.03
C VAL A 106 -10.71 8.78 3.54
N ARG A 107 -10.81 9.93 2.92
CA ARG A 107 -10.99 10.00 1.49
C ARG A 107 -9.64 9.93 0.80
N VAL A 108 -9.53 9.11 -0.23
CA VAL A 108 -8.31 9.01 -1.02
C VAL A 108 -8.55 9.81 -2.29
N ARG A 109 -7.80 10.90 -2.49
CA ARG A 109 -8.03 11.74 -3.65
C ARG A 109 -7.33 11.22 -4.90
N GLU A 110 -6.25 10.46 -4.72
CA GLU A 110 -5.56 9.90 -5.88
C GLU A 110 -4.65 8.78 -5.42
N VAL A 111 -4.40 7.84 -6.29
CA VAL A 111 -3.43 6.78 -6.05
C VAL A 111 -2.53 6.74 -7.27
N ASN A 112 -1.25 6.99 -7.06
CA ASN A 112 -0.27 6.95 -8.14
C ASN A 112 0.49 5.65 -8.01
N VAL A 113 0.36 4.79 -9.01
CA VAL A 113 1.00 3.48 -8.98
C VAL A 113 2.23 3.54 -9.86
N HIS A 114 3.37 3.25 -9.27
CA HIS A 114 4.64 3.24 -9.99
C HIS A 114 5.08 1.80 -10.15
N ILE A 115 5.04 1.31 -11.38
CA ILE A 115 5.46 -0.05 -11.67
C ILE A 115 6.90 0.02 -12.07
N CYS A 116 7.77 -0.42 -11.16
CA CYS A 116 9.19 -0.15 -11.28
C CYS A 116 9.97 -1.27 -11.95
N GLY A 117 9.33 -2.37 -12.22
CA GLY A 117 10.00 -3.46 -12.90
C GLY A 117 9.10 -4.66 -13.03
N VAL A 118 9.57 -5.64 -13.77
CA VAL A 118 8.85 -6.86 -14.00
C VAL A 118 9.70 -8.01 -13.48
N VAL A 119 9.10 -8.87 -12.69
CA VAL A 119 9.82 -10.03 -12.19
C VAL A 119 9.41 -11.21 -13.04
N LEU A 120 10.40 -11.87 -13.62
CA LEU A 120 10.12 -12.95 -14.56
C LEU A 120 9.91 -14.29 -13.87
N LYS A 121 10.19 -14.39 -12.57
CA LYS A 121 9.90 -15.59 -11.84
C LYS A 121 8.48 -15.54 -11.38
N SER A 122 7.88 -16.69 -11.16
CA SER A 122 6.56 -16.72 -10.61
C SER A 122 6.57 -16.23 -9.18
N LYS A 123 5.49 -15.58 -8.78
CA LYS A 123 5.40 -15.11 -7.41
C LYS A 123 5.35 -16.31 -6.49
N PRO A 124 6.17 -16.34 -5.43
CA PRO A 124 6.09 -17.44 -4.50
C PRO A 124 4.73 -17.48 -3.84
N GLN A 125 4.23 -18.67 -3.61
CA GLN A 125 2.94 -18.79 -2.99
C GLN A 125 3.10 -19.42 -1.65
N PRO A 126 2.20 -19.14 -0.74
CA PRO A 126 2.26 -19.82 0.56
C PRO A 126 2.04 -21.29 0.33
N ALA A 127 2.54 -22.10 1.22
CA ALA A 127 2.38 -23.51 1.11
C ALA A 127 0.91 -23.81 1.09
N VAL A 128 0.48 -24.50 0.06
CA VAL A 128 -0.89 -24.78 -0.07
C VAL A 128 -1.07 -26.23 0.09
N GLU A 129 -1.95 -26.60 0.93
CA GLU A 129 -2.14 -27.96 1.07
C GLU A 129 -3.08 -28.39 0.12
N LYS A 130 -2.84 -29.38 -0.53
CA LYS A 130 -3.73 -29.86 -1.52
C LYS A 130 -4.42 -31.00 -1.03
#